data_26f555274ffd7254688cb7508dda7942
#
_entry.id   26f555274ffd7254688cb7508dda7942
#
_cell.length_a   1.000
_cell.length_b   1.000
_cell.length_c   1.000
_cell.angle_alpha   90.00
_cell.angle_beta   90.00
_cell.angle_gamma   90.00
#
_symmetry.space_group_name_H-M   'P 1'
#
loop_
_entity.id
_entity.type
_entity.pdbx_description
1 polymer ?
#
loop_
_entity_poly.entity_id
_entity_poly.type
_entity_poly.pdbx_seq_one_letter_code
_entity_poly.pdbx_strand_id
1 'polypeptide(L)'
;MLMNMFLQTPEGSATGGLVEDAIPTEETLSVFELIANGGWYIMIPLGILSVIAVYIFIERFLAIQKASKEDPQFMNQIKDFIHDGKIDAANHLCNQTEGTFSKMIQKGVKRIGKPLGDISAAVENVAKLEVYKLEESLSTLATIAGAAPMIGFLGTVIGMIVVFHEMRISDAGIEIEQLSGGIMQAMVTTVAGLVIGIIAYIAYNVLVARVEKVVYKME
;
A
#
# COMPACT_ATOMS: atom_id res chain seq x y z
N MET A 1 46.58 55.19 28.83
CA MET A 1 45.53 55.87 29.57
C MET A 1 44.14 55.47 29.15
N LEU A 2 43.86 54.17 28.97
CA LEU A 2 42.55 53.61 28.55
C LEU A 2 42.45 52.13 28.92
N MET A 3 42.96 51.69 30.09
CA MET A 3 42.97 50.28 30.45
C MET A 3 42.63 50.04 31.94
N ASN A 4 41.69 50.82 32.49
CA ASN A 4 41.23 50.60 33.85
C ASN A 4 39.77 51.01 34.06
N MET A 5 38.87 50.54 33.19
CA MET A 5 37.43 50.82 33.31
C MET A 5 36.53 49.59 33.23
N PHE A 6 37.07 48.40 33.57
CA PHE A 6 36.29 47.18 33.60
C PHE A 6 36.55 46.26 34.80
N LEU A 7 36.72 46.88 35.97
CA LEU A 7 36.74 46.11 37.22
C LEU A 7 36.02 46.92 38.34
N GLN A 8 34.68 46.91 38.24
CA GLN A 8 33.85 47.19 39.45
C GLN A 8 32.76 46.11 39.47
N THR A 9 33.02 45.04 40.22
CA THR A 9 32.03 44.17 40.78
C THR A 9 31.37 44.82 41.99
N PRO A 10 30.05 44.90 42.05
CA PRO A 10 29.40 45.05 43.37
C PRO A 10 29.17 43.68 43.95
N GLU A 11 29.84 43.33 45.00
CA GLU A 11 29.42 42.31 45.95
C GLU A 11 28.09 42.74 46.58
N GLY A 12 27.12 41.87 46.58
CA GLY A 12 25.79 42.07 47.13
C GLY A 12 24.97 40.84 47.25
N SER A 13 25.25 40.05 48.27
CA SER A 13 24.28 39.28 49.07
C SER A 13 23.46 38.15 48.40
N ALA A 14 23.83 37.00 48.86
CA ALA A 14 23.10 35.71 48.76
C ALA A 14 21.61 35.80 49.11
N THR A 15 20.79 35.18 48.32
CA THR A 15 19.78 34.21 48.81
C THR A 15 19.46 33.23 47.71
N GLY A 16 19.67 31.95 48.02
CA GLY A 16 19.45 30.86 47.13
C GLY A 16 17.99 30.72 46.73
N GLY A 17 17.79 30.58 45.46
CA GLY A 17 16.64 30.04 44.81
C GLY A 17 17.21 29.37 43.58
N LEU A 18 17.42 28.07 43.67
CA LEU A 18 17.64 27.24 42.47
C LEU A 18 16.39 27.40 41.63
N VAL A 19 16.42 28.34 40.72
CA VAL A 19 15.54 28.29 39.55
C VAL A 19 16.09 27.11 38.76
N GLU A 20 15.53 25.96 39.05
CA GLU A 20 15.61 24.78 38.19
C GLU A 20 14.98 25.26 36.91
N ASP A 21 15.80 25.71 35.95
CA ASP A 21 15.41 25.92 34.59
C ASP A 21 14.83 24.57 34.15
N ALA A 22 13.50 24.45 34.24
CA ALA A 22 12.74 23.37 33.64
C ALA A 22 13.09 23.42 32.17
N ILE A 23 14.02 22.56 31.75
CA ILE A 23 14.23 22.24 30.36
C ILE A 23 12.83 21.93 29.82
N PRO A 24 12.32 22.70 28.85
CA PRO A 24 11.03 22.34 28.27
C PRO A 24 11.15 20.91 27.82
N THR A 25 10.43 20.01 28.47
CA THR A 25 10.33 18.63 28.09
C THR A 25 9.78 18.67 26.66
N GLU A 26 10.63 18.41 25.68
CA GLU A 26 10.17 18.24 24.29
C GLU A 26 9.11 17.15 24.34
N GLU A 27 7.85 17.56 24.29
CA GLU A 27 6.75 16.62 24.10
C GLU A 27 7.00 15.95 22.76
N THR A 28 7.60 14.77 22.82
CA THR A 28 7.76 13.94 21.63
C THR A 28 6.38 13.58 21.15
N LEU A 29 5.94 14.26 20.08
CA LEU A 29 4.66 13.95 19.43
C LEU A 29 4.66 12.48 19.04
N SER A 30 3.91 11.66 19.78
CA SER A 30 3.79 10.26 19.45
C SER A 30 2.99 10.13 18.16
N VAL A 31 3.38 9.18 17.28
CA VAL A 31 2.66 8.92 16.02
C VAL A 31 1.18 8.63 16.30
N PHE A 32 0.88 8.06 17.47
CA PHE A 32 -0.48 7.76 17.88
C PHE A 32 -1.28 9.03 18.23
N GLU A 33 -0.66 10.01 18.89
CA GLU A 33 -1.29 11.31 19.16
C GLU A 33 -1.52 12.10 17.88
N LEU A 34 -0.59 12.03 16.92
CA LEU A 34 -0.78 12.61 15.59
C LEU A 34 -1.99 12.00 14.89
N ILE A 35 -2.16 10.68 14.93
CA ILE A 35 -3.31 10.00 14.34
C ILE A 35 -4.61 10.38 15.07
N ALA A 36 -4.60 10.49 16.40
CA ALA A 36 -5.76 10.89 17.18
C ALA A 36 -6.19 12.35 16.92
N ASN A 37 -5.22 13.23 16.68
CA ASN A 37 -5.46 14.64 16.35
C ASN A 37 -5.87 14.86 14.88
N GLY A 38 -5.66 13.89 13.99
CA GLY A 38 -6.18 13.94 12.61
C GLY A 38 -7.70 13.80 12.60
N GLY A 39 -8.46 14.73 12.01
CA GLY A 39 -9.93 14.74 12.02
C GLY A 39 -10.53 13.37 11.70
N TRP A 40 -11.34 12.82 12.60
CA TRP A 40 -11.86 11.45 12.55
C TRP A 40 -12.65 11.13 11.26
N TYR A 41 -13.28 12.13 10.64
CA TYR A 41 -14.00 11.97 9.37
C TYR A 41 -13.11 11.53 8.21
N ILE A 42 -11.85 11.96 8.18
CA ILE A 42 -10.88 11.63 7.13
C ILE A 42 -10.03 10.42 7.53
N MET A 43 -9.69 10.30 8.81
CA MET A 43 -8.86 9.21 9.29
C MET A 43 -9.55 7.84 9.19
N ILE A 44 -10.89 7.77 9.43
CA ILE A 44 -11.62 6.51 9.30
C ILE A 44 -11.61 5.98 7.86
N PRO A 45 -12.01 6.75 6.80
CA PRO A 45 -11.88 6.30 5.43
C PRO A 45 -10.46 5.89 5.03
N LEU A 46 -9.45 6.67 5.44
CA LEU A 46 -8.05 6.32 5.18
C LEU A 46 -7.62 5.02 5.87
N GLY A 47 -8.05 4.82 7.11
CA GLY A 47 -7.82 3.57 7.83
C GLY A 47 -8.45 2.36 7.13
N ILE A 48 -9.68 2.48 6.65
CA ILE A 48 -10.36 1.43 5.88
C ILE A 48 -9.59 1.13 4.59
N LEU A 49 -9.19 2.16 3.83
CA LEU A 49 -8.41 1.98 2.61
C LEU A 49 -7.05 1.31 2.87
N SER A 50 -6.40 1.65 3.98
CA SER A 50 -5.15 0.99 4.40
C SER A 50 -5.33 -0.50 4.64
N VAL A 51 -6.37 -0.89 5.38
CA VAL A 51 -6.67 -2.31 5.66
C VAL A 51 -6.98 -3.07 4.37
N ILE A 52 -7.80 -2.47 3.48
CA ILE A 52 -8.13 -3.07 2.18
C ILE A 52 -6.88 -3.24 1.32
N ALA A 53 -6.00 -2.23 1.27
CA ALA A 53 -4.76 -2.30 0.50
C ALA A 53 -3.83 -3.43 0.97
N VAL A 54 -3.64 -3.56 2.29
CA VAL A 54 -2.84 -4.64 2.89
C VAL A 54 -3.46 -6.00 2.63
N TYR A 55 -4.78 -6.14 2.77
CA TYR A 55 -5.50 -7.39 2.48
C TYR A 55 -5.30 -7.82 1.02
N ILE A 56 -5.56 -6.92 0.05
CA ILE A 56 -5.39 -7.20 -1.38
C ILE A 56 -3.93 -7.56 -1.68
N PHE A 57 -2.98 -6.84 -1.11
CA PHE A 57 -1.56 -7.13 -1.33
C PHE A 57 -1.19 -8.54 -0.89
N ILE A 58 -1.57 -8.95 0.32
CA ILE A 58 -1.27 -10.28 0.86
C ILE A 58 -1.95 -11.37 0.02
N GLU A 59 -3.25 -11.20 -0.25
CA GLU A 59 -4.02 -12.16 -1.04
C GLU A 59 -3.41 -12.37 -2.43
N ARG A 60 -3.15 -11.28 -3.17
CA ARG A 60 -2.61 -11.34 -4.53
C ARG A 60 -1.18 -11.82 -4.58
N PHE A 61 -0.38 -11.44 -3.60
CA PHE A 61 0.98 -11.94 -3.49
C PHE A 61 1.02 -13.47 -3.37
N LEU A 62 0.17 -14.04 -2.53
CA LEU A 62 0.07 -15.49 -2.36
C LEU A 62 -0.51 -16.18 -3.61
N ALA A 63 -1.53 -15.59 -4.24
CA ALA A 63 -2.13 -16.11 -5.46
C ALA A 63 -1.13 -16.14 -6.62
N ILE A 64 -0.39 -15.06 -6.85
CA ILE A 64 0.61 -14.96 -7.91
C ILE A 64 1.79 -15.90 -7.61
N GLN A 65 2.20 -16.02 -6.35
CA GLN A 65 3.25 -16.98 -5.97
C GLN A 65 2.83 -18.43 -6.25
N LYS A 66 1.57 -18.78 -5.98
CA LYS A 66 1.01 -20.11 -6.31
C LYS A 66 0.96 -20.34 -7.83
N ALA A 67 0.53 -19.31 -8.59
CA ALA A 67 0.45 -19.37 -10.04
C ALA A 67 1.83 -19.48 -10.73
N SER A 68 2.86 -18.88 -10.15
CA SER A 68 4.24 -18.87 -10.67
C SER A 68 5.00 -20.18 -10.48
N LYS A 69 4.47 -21.11 -9.66
CA LYS A 69 5.13 -22.40 -9.42
C LYS A 69 4.93 -23.29 -10.66
N GLU A 70 6.03 -23.56 -11.32
CA GLU A 70 6.14 -24.61 -12.34
C GLU A 70 6.72 -25.85 -11.68
N ASP A 71 6.14 -27.01 -11.94
CA ASP A 71 6.73 -28.28 -11.60
C ASP A 71 7.34 -28.91 -12.86
N PRO A 72 8.69 -28.91 -13.01
CA PRO A 72 9.35 -29.51 -14.16
C PRO A 72 9.03 -31.00 -14.32
N GLN A 73 8.78 -31.71 -13.21
CA GLN A 73 8.42 -33.12 -13.24
C GLN A 73 7.03 -33.32 -13.85
N PHE A 74 6.07 -32.43 -13.52
CA PHE A 74 4.75 -32.45 -14.13
C PHE A 74 4.82 -32.30 -15.65
N MET A 75 5.62 -31.35 -16.14
CA MET A 75 5.75 -31.12 -17.59
C MET A 75 6.38 -32.31 -18.31
N ASN A 76 7.39 -32.93 -17.74
CA ASN A 76 8.02 -34.12 -18.31
C ASN A 76 7.05 -35.32 -18.33
N GLN A 77 6.31 -35.55 -17.25
CA GLN A 77 5.32 -36.65 -17.21
C GLN A 77 4.20 -36.45 -18.22
N ILE A 78 3.69 -35.23 -18.41
CA ILE A 78 2.68 -34.93 -19.45
C ILE A 78 3.24 -35.23 -20.84
N LYS A 79 4.48 -34.82 -21.11
CA LYS A 79 5.15 -35.08 -22.39
C LYS A 79 5.26 -36.57 -22.64
N ASP A 80 5.69 -37.35 -21.63
CA ASP A 80 5.80 -38.81 -21.76
C ASP A 80 4.43 -39.50 -22.03
N PHE A 81 3.39 -39.11 -21.28
CA PHE A 81 2.05 -39.64 -21.51
C PHE A 81 1.49 -39.30 -22.87
N ILE A 82 1.74 -38.12 -23.40
CA ILE A 82 1.30 -37.74 -24.76
C ILE A 82 2.07 -38.55 -25.80
N HIS A 83 3.37 -38.73 -25.59
CA HIS A 83 4.21 -39.51 -26.52
C HIS A 83 3.81 -41.00 -26.56
N ASP A 84 3.44 -41.55 -25.40
CA ASP A 84 2.92 -42.92 -25.28
C ASP A 84 1.46 -43.10 -25.78
N GLY A 85 0.80 -42.01 -26.16
CA GLY A 85 -0.61 -42.04 -26.57
C GLY A 85 -1.61 -42.19 -25.41
N LYS A 86 -1.16 -42.08 -24.16
CA LYS A 86 -1.99 -42.23 -22.94
C LYS A 86 -2.68 -40.92 -22.56
N ILE A 87 -3.60 -40.45 -23.41
CA ILE A 87 -4.30 -39.15 -23.26
C ILE A 87 -5.11 -39.08 -21.96
N ASP A 88 -5.75 -40.18 -21.56
CA ASP A 88 -6.54 -40.21 -20.31
C ASP A 88 -5.66 -40.08 -19.07
N ALA A 89 -4.46 -40.68 -19.06
CA ALA A 89 -3.51 -40.54 -17.97
C ALA A 89 -3.00 -39.09 -17.86
N ALA A 90 -2.69 -38.44 -18.98
CA ALA A 90 -2.32 -37.03 -19.04
C ALA A 90 -3.45 -36.15 -18.49
N ASN A 91 -4.69 -36.35 -18.87
CA ASN A 91 -5.85 -35.63 -18.35
C ASN A 91 -6.02 -35.83 -16.84
N HIS A 92 -5.85 -37.07 -16.37
CA HIS A 92 -5.96 -37.37 -14.92
C HIS A 92 -4.89 -36.65 -14.10
N LEU A 93 -3.65 -36.67 -14.58
CA LEU A 93 -2.55 -35.94 -13.94
C LEU A 93 -2.83 -34.42 -13.89
N CYS A 94 -3.34 -33.83 -14.99
CA CYS A 94 -3.75 -32.43 -15.02
C CYS A 94 -4.86 -32.12 -14.00
N ASN A 95 -5.79 -33.03 -13.76
CA ASN A 95 -6.86 -32.83 -12.76
C ASN A 95 -6.35 -32.93 -11.32
N GLN A 96 -5.29 -33.68 -11.06
CA GLN A 96 -4.70 -33.82 -9.73
C GLN A 96 -3.77 -32.67 -9.39
N THR A 97 -3.19 -32.04 -10.40
CA THR A 97 -2.24 -30.95 -10.22
C THR A 97 -2.97 -29.60 -10.25
N GLU A 98 -3.02 -28.93 -9.11
CA GLU A 98 -3.54 -27.57 -9.04
C GLU A 98 -2.51 -26.57 -9.57
N GLY A 99 -2.91 -25.73 -10.51
CA GLY A 99 -2.06 -24.64 -11.02
C GLY A 99 -2.57 -24.06 -12.33
N THR A 100 -2.08 -22.90 -12.69
CA THR A 100 -2.44 -22.20 -13.93
C THR A 100 -1.96 -23.00 -15.15
N PHE A 101 -0.71 -23.50 -15.13
CA PHE A 101 -0.14 -24.29 -16.18
C PHE A 101 -0.90 -25.62 -16.42
N SER A 102 -1.31 -26.27 -15.33
CA SER A 102 -2.08 -27.52 -15.44
C SER A 102 -3.41 -27.33 -16.18
N LYS A 103 -4.13 -26.23 -15.91
CA LYS A 103 -5.39 -25.90 -16.60
C LYS A 103 -5.18 -25.61 -18.08
N MET A 104 -4.10 -24.90 -18.44
CA MET A 104 -3.74 -24.61 -19.82
C MET A 104 -3.46 -25.90 -20.59
N ILE A 105 -2.58 -26.75 -20.06
CA ILE A 105 -2.20 -28.03 -20.67
C ILE A 105 -3.39 -28.96 -20.76
N GLN A 106 -4.22 -29.08 -19.75
CA GLN A 106 -5.45 -29.85 -19.77
C GLN A 106 -6.37 -29.48 -20.96
N LYS A 107 -6.48 -28.17 -21.22
CA LYS A 107 -7.31 -27.69 -22.34
C LYS A 107 -6.73 -28.08 -23.69
N GLY A 108 -5.39 -28.06 -23.81
CA GLY A 108 -4.68 -28.54 -24.98
C GLY A 108 -4.86 -30.04 -25.18
N VAL A 109 -4.61 -30.84 -24.14
CA VAL A 109 -4.73 -32.29 -24.13
C VAL A 109 -6.13 -32.75 -24.52
N LYS A 110 -7.19 -32.11 -24.02
CA LYS A 110 -8.60 -32.40 -24.40
C LYS A 110 -8.92 -32.10 -25.86
N ARG A 111 -8.07 -31.41 -26.59
CA ARG A 111 -8.24 -31.08 -28.01
C ARG A 111 -7.28 -31.82 -28.94
N ILE A 112 -6.51 -32.75 -28.42
CA ILE A 112 -5.64 -33.61 -29.25
C ILE A 112 -6.50 -34.31 -30.33
N GLY A 113 -6.01 -34.30 -31.58
CA GLY A 113 -6.74 -34.78 -32.75
C GLY A 113 -7.45 -33.70 -33.55
N LYS A 114 -7.50 -32.46 -33.10
CA LYS A 114 -7.97 -31.29 -33.85
C LYS A 114 -6.81 -30.55 -34.54
N PRO A 115 -7.10 -29.66 -35.51
CA PRO A 115 -6.06 -28.81 -36.11
C PRO A 115 -5.25 -28.06 -35.05
N LEU A 116 -3.95 -27.92 -35.29
CA LEU A 116 -3.02 -27.30 -34.33
C LEU A 116 -3.44 -25.87 -33.92
N GLY A 117 -4.00 -25.10 -34.88
CA GLY A 117 -4.52 -23.77 -34.62
C GLY A 117 -5.65 -23.72 -33.58
N ASP A 118 -6.56 -24.75 -33.62
CA ASP A 118 -7.65 -24.85 -32.64
C ASP A 118 -7.16 -25.21 -31.24
N ILE A 119 -6.08 -26.02 -31.17
CA ILE A 119 -5.45 -26.38 -29.89
C ILE A 119 -4.78 -25.16 -29.32
N SER A 120 -3.96 -24.46 -30.10
CA SER A 120 -3.26 -23.23 -29.66
C SER A 120 -4.24 -22.17 -29.20
N ALA A 121 -5.28 -21.86 -29.98
CA ALA A 121 -6.29 -20.88 -29.60
C ALA A 121 -7.01 -21.26 -28.29
N ALA A 122 -7.24 -22.55 -28.05
CA ALA A 122 -7.89 -23.00 -26.83
C ALA A 122 -7.00 -22.84 -25.58
N VAL A 123 -5.71 -23.11 -25.72
CA VAL A 123 -4.72 -22.91 -24.64
C VAL A 123 -4.56 -21.42 -24.35
N GLU A 124 -4.42 -20.58 -25.38
CA GLU A 124 -4.31 -19.14 -25.28
C GLU A 124 -5.53 -18.50 -24.58
N ASN A 125 -6.74 -18.97 -24.90
CA ASN A 125 -7.95 -18.48 -24.24
C ASN A 125 -7.97 -18.80 -22.73
N VAL A 126 -7.45 -19.96 -22.32
CA VAL A 126 -7.31 -20.29 -20.89
C VAL A 126 -6.22 -19.44 -20.24
N ALA A 127 -5.09 -19.23 -20.92
CA ALA A 127 -4.03 -18.37 -20.44
C ALA A 127 -4.55 -16.95 -20.16
N LYS A 128 -5.25 -16.34 -21.14
CA LYS A 128 -5.88 -15.02 -20.98
C LYS A 128 -6.83 -14.95 -19.78
N LEU A 129 -7.65 -16.00 -19.58
CA LEU A 129 -8.57 -16.07 -18.46
C LEU A 129 -7.83 -16.14 -17.10
N GLU A 130 -6.77 -16.94 -17.02
CA GLU A 130 -5.99 -17.05 -15.79
C GLU A 130 -5.21 -15.76 -15.51
N VAL A 131 -4.66 -15.09 -16.53
CA VAL A 131 -4.03 -13.75 -16.39
C VAL A 131 -5.04 -12.73 -15.86
N TYR A 132 -6.25 -12.68 -16.46
CA TYR A 132 -7.31 -11.79 -15.99
C TYR A 132 -7.63 -11.99 -14.51
N LYS A 133 -7.68 -13.25 -14.04
CA LYS A 133 -7.89 -13.55 -12.61
C LYS A 133 -6.74 -13.06 -11.72
N LEU A 134 -5.51 -13.07 -12.20
CA LEU A 134 -4.37 -12.55 -11.44
C LEU A 134 -4.39 -11.03 -11.34
N GLU A 135 -4.91 -10.34 -12.37
CA GLU A 135 -5.01 -8.88 -12.46
C GLU A 135 -6.25 -8.30 -11.76
N GLU A 136 -7.28 -9.10 -11.47
CA GLU A 136 -8.61 -8.68 -11.05
C GLU A 136 -8.63 -7.63 -9.93
N SER A 137 -7.82 -7.79 -8.88
CA SER A 137 -7.80 -6.86 -7.75
C SER A 137 -6.67 -5.81 -7.82
N LEU A 138 -5.81 -5.86 -8.84
CA LEU A 138 -4.72 -4.90 -9.00
C LEU A 138 -5.24 -3.50 -9.30
N SER A 139 -6.32 -3.39 -10.09
CA SER A 139 -6.97 -2.12 -10.38
C SER A 139 -7.49 -1.41 -9.13
N THR A 140 -8.02 -2.16 -8.16
CA THR A 140 -8.46 -1.61 -6.87
C THR A 140 -7.27 -1.09 -6.08
N LEU A 141 -6.15 -1.81 -6.05
CA LEU A 141 -4.94 -1.37 -5.36
C LEU A 141 -4.35 -0.10 -6.01
N ALA A 142 -4.37 -0.02 -7.35
CA ALA A 142 -3.99 1.19 -8.08
C ALA A 142 -4.90 2.38 -7.75
N THR A 143 -6.21 2.12 -7.63
CA THR A 143 -7.19 3.16 -7.24
C THR A 143 -6.90 3.66 -5.83
N ILE A 144 -6.61 2.80 -4.86
CA ILE A 144 -6.24 3.19 -3.50
C ILE A 144 -4.97 4.03 -3.50
N ALA A 145 -3.95 3.63 -4.29
CA ALA A 145 -2.70 4.36 -4.41
C ALA A 145 -2.89 5.81 -4.88
N GLY A 146 -3.84 6.05 -5.78
CA GLY A 146 -4.20 7.39 -6.24
C GLY A 146 -5.17 8.12 -5.32
N ALA A 147 -6.19 7.44 -4.80
CA ALA A 147 -7.26 8.05 -4.02
C ALA A 147 -6.82 8.43 -2.59
N ALA A 148 -5.96 7.64 -1.94
CA ALA A 148 -5.55 7.91 -0.57
C ALA A 148 -4.86 9.28 -0.39
N PRO A 149 -3.89 9.70 -1.24
CA PRO A 149 -3.34 11.05 -1.19
C PRO A 149 -4.38 12.15 -1.46
N MET A 150 -5.33 11.92 -2.37
CA MET A 150 -6.38 12.88 -2.69
C MET A 150 -7.34 13.08 -1.51
N ILE A 151 -7.69 12.01 -0.80
CA ILE A 151 -8.50 12.07 0.43
C ILE A 151 -7.72 12.79 1.54
N GLY A 152 -6.42 12.52 1.67
CA GLY A 152 -5.56 13.25 2.60
C GLY A 152 -5.53 14.74 2.31
N PHE A 153 -5.37 15.14 1.05
CA PHE A 153 -5.41 16.53 0.63
C PHE A 153 -6.79 17.17 0.87
N LEU A 154 -7.88 16.45 0.60
CA LEU A 154 -9.24 16.90 0.94
C LEU A 154 -9.36 17.22 2.44
N GLY A 155 -8.70 16.44 3.29
CA GLY A 155 -8.64 16.68 4.73
C GLY A 155 -8.03 18.03 5.08
N THR A 156 -6.97 18.46 4.37
CA THR A 156 -6.40 19.81 4.61
C THR A 156 -7.35 20.92 4.22
N VAL A 157 -8.04 20.79 3.10
CA VAL A 157 -9.01 21.79 2.64
C VAL A 157 -10.16 21.92 3.63
N ILE A 158 -10.73 20.80 4.08
CA ILE A 158 -11.82 20.80 5.07
C ILE A 158 -11.32 21.38 6.41
N GLY A 159 -10.15 20.96 6.89
CA GLY A 159 -9.56 21.46 8.12
C GLY A 159 -9.35 22.97 8.09
N MET A 160 -8.82 23.51 7.01
CA MET A 160 -8.65 24.96 6.84
C MET A 160 -9.97 25.70 6.78
N ILE A 161 -11.00 25.16 6.13
CA ILE A 161 -12.35 25.75 6.10
C ILE A 161 -12.91 25.87 7.53
N VAL A 162 -12.77 24.84 8.35
CA VAL A 162 -13.22 24.84 9.74
C VAL A 162 -12.49 25.92 10.53
N VAL A 163 -11.17 25.99 10.43
CA VAL A 163 -10.35 27.01 11.10
C VAL A 163 -10.79 28.42 10.72
N PHE A 164 -10.94 28.72 9.42
CA PHE A 164 -11.40 30.04 8.98
C PHE A 164 -12.84 30.34 9.38
N HIS A 165 -13.71 29.34 9.47
CA HIS A 165 -15.06 29.50 9.96
C HIS A 165 -15.07 29.89 11.45
N GLU A 166 -14.30 29.20 12.29
CA GLU A 166 -14.16 29.52 13.73
C GLU A 166 -13.57 30.93 13.94
N MET A 167 -12.56 31.31 13.16
CA MET A 167 -12.00 32.66 13.18
C MET A 167 -13.05 33.75 12.88
N ARG A 168 -13.97 33.46 11.97
CA ARG A 168 -15.01 34.45 11.56
C ARG A 168 -16.07 34.68 12.63
N ILE A 169 -16.39 33.64 13.43
CA ILE A 169 -17.46 33.71 14.44
C ILE A 169 -16.96 34.06 15.83
N SER A 170 -15.65 34.09 16.06
CA SER A 170 -15.03 34.42 17.35
C SER A 170 -14.96 35.94 17.52
N ASP A 171 -15.80 36.50 18.39
CA ASP A 171 -15.78 37.91 18.74
C ASP A 171 -14.61 38.30 19.65
N ALA A 172 -13.97 37.33 20.29
CA ALA A 172 -12.91 37.56 21.32
C ALA A 172 -11.48 37.68 20.74
N GLY A 173 -11.33 37.57 19.40
CA GLY A 173 -10.00 37.49 18.77
C GLY A 173 -9.53 36.04 18.60
N ILE A 174 -8.46 35.88 17.80
CA ILE A 174 -7.92 34.56 17.43
C ILE A 174 -6.95 34.13 18.52
N GLU A 175 -7.22 33.01 19.17
CA GLU A 175 -6.23 32.32 19.97
C GLU A 175 -5.28 31.54 19.03
N ILE A 176 -3.98 31.91 19.09
CA ILE A 176 -2.94 31.29 18.23
C ILE A 176 -2.89 29.78 18.43
N GLU A 177 -3.22 29.28 19.60
CA GLU A 177 -3.24 27.88 19.95
C GLU A 177 -4.31 27.10 19.16
N GLN A 178 -5.52 27.62 19.06
CA GLN A 178 -6.63 27.01 18.29
C GLN A 178 -6.30 27.01 16.79
N LEU A 179 -5.74 28.10 16.29
CA LEU A 179 -5.32 28.21 14.89
C LEU A 179 -4.25 27.17 14.55
N SER A 180 -3.20 27.06 15.38
CA SER A 180 -2.11 26.12 15.16
C SER A 180 -2.58 24.67 15.26
N GLY A 181 -3.48 24.34 16.18
CA GLY A 181 -4.06 23.01 16.33
C GLY A 181 -4.86 22.57 15.10
N GLY A 182 -5.72 23.44 14.56
CA GLY A 182 -6.49 23.14 13.35
C GLY A 182 -5.62 22.97 12.10
N ILE A 183 -4.57 23.78 11.95
CA ILE A 183 -3.60 23.64 10.84
C ILE A 183 -2.83 22.32 10.98
N MET A 184 -2.35 21.99 12.18
CA MET A 184 -1.65 20.76 12.45
C MET A 184 -2.52 19.53 12.12
N GLN A 185 -3.79 19.54 12.55
CA GLN A 185 -4.75 18.50 12.23
C GLN A 185 -4.91 18.32 10.72
N ALA A 186 -5.05 19.41 9.98
CA ALA A 186 -5.14 19.37 8.52
C ALA A 186 -3.89 18.74 7.88
N MET A 187 -2.71 19.12 8.32
CA MET A 187 -1.44 18.58 7.79
C MET A 187 -1.28 17.07 8.07
N VAL A 188 -1.69 16.61 9.24
CA VAL A 188 -1.63 15.19 9.62
C VAL A 188 -2.44 14.31 8.68
N THR A 189 -3.62 14.74 8.26
CA THR A 189 -4.44 13.96 7.31
C THR A 189 -3.75 13.78 5.95
N THR A 190 -3.03 14.80 5.46
CA THR A 190 -2.27 14.70 4.22
C THR A 190 -1.11 13.74 4.35
N VAL A 191 -0.34 13.82 5.43
CA VAL A 191 0.76 12.89 5.70
C VAL A 191 0.26 11.45 5.74
N ALA A 192 -0.85 11.20 6.45
CA ALA A 192 -1.47 9.87 6.53
C ALA A 192 -1.88 9.36 5.13
N GLY A 193 -2.55 10.20 4.34
CA GLY A 193 -2.97 9.85 2.98
C GLY A 193 -1.79 9.54 2.05
N LEU A 194 -0.71 10.33 2.13
CA LEU A 194 0.52 10.11 1.35
C LEU A 194 1.21 8.80 1.74
N VAL A 195 1.36 8.51 3.02
CA VAL A 195 1.99 7.27 3.50
C VAL A 195 1.24 6.05 2.96
N ILE A 196 -0.10 6.03 3.09
CA ILE A 196 -0.94 4.94 2.59
C ILE A 196 -0.81 4.83 1.06
N GLY A 197 -0.87 5.96 0.34
CA GLY A 197 -0.77 5.99 -1.11
C GLY A 197 0.57 5.47 -1.63
N ILE A 198 1.68 5.87 -1.01
CA ILE A 198 3.03 5.42 -1.38
C ILE A 198 3.18 3.91 -1.18
N ILE A 199 2.73 3.39 -0.03
CA ILE A 199 2.79 1.95 0.26
C ILE A 199 1.95 1.17 -0.75
N ALA A 200 0.71 1.61 -1.02
CA ALA A 200 -0.17 0.99 -2.00
C ALA A 200 0.41 1.04 -3.42
N TYR A 201 1.04 2.15 -3.80
CA TYR A 201 1.69 2.31 -5.10
C TYR A 201 2.87 1.35 -5.29
N ILE A 202 3.74 1.23 -4.29
CA ILE A 202 4.85 0.29 -4.32
C ILE A 202 4.33 -1.14 -4.38
N ALA A 203 3.34 -1.48 -3.56
CA ALA A 203 2.70 -2.80 -3.55
C ALA A 203 2.10 -3.16 -4.93
N TYR A 204 1.38 -2.23 -5.56
CA TYR A 204 0.84 -2.39 -6.90
C TYR A 204 1.92 -2.70 -7.93
N ASN A 205 2.98 -1.89 -8.00
CA ASN A 205 4.05 -2.10 -8.99
C ASN A 205 4.79 -3.43 -8.79
N VAL A 206 5.02 -3.84 -7.54
CA VAL A 206 5.62 -5.14 -7.24
C VAL A 206 4.73 -6.30 -7.71
N LEU A 207 3.40 -6.19 -7.53
CA LEU A 207 2.48 -7.24 -7.99
C LEU A 207 2.39 -7.27 -9.51
N VAL A 208 2.29 -6.12 -10.20
CA VAL A 208 2.28 -6.04 -11.67
C VAL A 208 3.51 -6.71 -12.26
N ALA A 209 4.70 -6.37 -11.79
CA ALA A 209 5.94 -6.97 -12.27
C ALA A 209 5.99 -8.50 -12.06
N ARG A 210 5.34 -9.00 -11.00
CA ARG A 210 5.23 -10.45 -10.77
C ARG A 210 4.22 -11.11 -11.71
N VAL A 211 3.09 -10.46 -12.00
CA VAL A 211 2.11 -10.96 -12.97
C VAL A 211 2.74 -11.04 -14.35
N GLU A 212 3.42 -9.99 -14.81
CA GLU A 212 4.14 -9.98 -16.09
C GLU A 212 5.14 -11.13 -16.21
N LYS A 213 5.86 -11.45 -15.12
CA LYS A 213 6.76 -12.60 -15.08
C LYS A 213 6.02 -13.94 -15.24
N VAL A 214 4.81 -14.06 -14.69
CA VAL A 214 3.98 -15.27 -14.87
C VAL A 214 3.47 -15.35 -16.30
N VAL A 215 3.01 -14.22 -16.87
CA VAL A 215 2.57 -14.13 -18.28
C VAL A 215 3.68 -14.59 -19.22
N TYR A 216 4.89 -14.04 -19.06
CA TYR A 216 6.05 -14.43 -19.87
C TYR A 216 6.35 -15.94 -19.84
N LYS A 217 6.11 -16.58 -18.70
CA LYS A 217 6.30 -18.03 -18.57
C LYS A 217 5.17 -18.86 -19.23
N MET A 218 3.99 -18.26 -19.40
CA MET A 218 2.85 -18.89 -20.05
C MET A 218 2.96 -18.86 -21.57
N GLU A 219 3.68 -17.90 -22.13
CA GLU A 219 3.95 -17.77 -23.57
C GLU A 219 5.00 -18.76 -24.04
#